data_84f190143fe418e8d8965f55fdf372b9
#
_entry.id   84f190143fe418e8d8965f55fdf372b9
#
_cell.length_a   1.000
_cell.length_b   1.000
_cell.length_c   1.000
_cell.angle_alpha   90.00
_cell.angle_beta   90.00
_cell.angle_gamma   90.00
#
_symmetry.space_group_name_H-M   'P 1'
#
loop_
_entity.id
_entity.type
_entity.pdbx_description
1 polymer ?
#
loop_
_entity_poly.entity_id
_entity_poly.type
_entity_poly.pdbx_seq_one_letter_code
_entity_poly.pdbx_strand_id
1 'polypeptide(L)'
;MYIVRPITMETLWGDTRLHSYQGDRAAQTIGCVYTLSGIDGIDCEIYNAKERTTLHRAVQKNPSAFGLQEGEDFPVIIAFDSCAQDVSFQIHPTDTYAKEQLHLPYGKSEAW
;
A
#
# COMPACT_ATOMS: atom_id res chain seq x y z
N MET A 1 -15.93 0.84 11.92
CA MET A 1 -14.69 0.05 11.78
C MET A 1 -14.73 -0.62 10.42
N TYR A 2 -13.64 -0.52 9.66
CA TYR A 2 -13.45 -1.22 8.40
C TYR A 2 -12.54 -2.43 8.58
N ILE A 3 -12.73 -3.43 7.76
CA ILE A 3 -11.80 -4.54 7.54
C ILE A 3 -11.09 -4.24 6.24
N VAL A 4 -9.78 -4.42 6.21
CA VAL A 4 -8.95 -4.21 5.02
C VAL A 4 -8.67 -5.55 4.36
N ARG A 5 -8.80 -5.58 3.04
CA ARG A 5 -8.39 -6.72 2.21
C ARG A 5 -6.97 -6.45 1.70
N PRO A 6 -5.99 -7.25 2.09
CA PRO A 6 -4.60 -7.07 1.65
C PRO A 6 -4.43 -7.26 0.14
N ILE A 7 -3.42 -6.61 -0.43
CA ILE A 7 -2.98 -6.80 -1.81
C ILE A 7 -1.64 -7.51 -1.80
N THR A 8 -1.55 -8.61 -2.52
CA THR A 8 -0.32 -9.41 -2.67
C THR A 8 0.45 -8.99 -3.92
N MET A 9 1.76 -8.87 -3.79
CA MET A 9 2.68 -8.65 -4.91
C MET A 9 3.65 -9.82 -5.03
N GLU A 10 3.63 -10.46 -6.19
CA GLU A 10 4.65 -11.43 -6.55
C GLU A 10 5.92 -10.69 -6.96
N THR A 11 7.05 -11.17 -6.48
CA THR A 11 8.37 -10.63 -6.83
C THR A 11 9.36 -11.77 -7.07
N LEU A 12 10.44 -11.47 -7.77
CA LEU A 12 11.49 -12.45 -8.04
C LEU A 12 12.21 -12.93 -6.78
N TRP A 13 12.23 -12.10 -5.73
CA TRP A 13 12.84 -12.41 -4.43
C TRP A 13 11.87 -12.98 -3.41
N GLY A 14 10.58 -13.07 -3.75
CA GLY A 14 9.55 -13.53 -2.84
C GLY A 14 9.66 -15.01 -2.46
N ASP A 15 8.91 -15.41 -1.46
CA ASP A 15 8.79 -16.79 -1.00
C ASP A 15 7.37 -17.14 -0.54
N THR A 16 7.23 -18.25 0.19
CA THR A 16 5.93 -18.74 0.67
C THR A 16 5.56 -18.28 2.09
N ARG A 17 6.45 -17.59 2.80
CA ARG A 17 6.24 -17.23 4.22
C ARG A 17 5.05 -16.30 4.44
N LEU A 18 4.71 -15.48 3.44
CA LEU A 18 3.58 -14.54 3.51
C LEU A 18 2.25 -15.13 3.03
N HIS A 19 2.16 -16.42 2.73
CA HIS A 19 0.92 -17.03 2.25
C HIS A 19 -0.26 -16.85 3.22
N SER A 20 0.00 -16.80 4.53
CA SER A 20 -1.04 -16.55 5.54
C SER A 20 -1.58 -15.13 5.53
N TYR A 21 -0.88 -14.19 4.90
CA TYR A 21 -1.25 -12.77 4.79
C TYR A 21 -1.73 -12.39 3.40
N GLN A 22 -1.76 -13.33 2.45
CA GLN A 22 -2.21 -13.05 1.09
C GLN A 22 -3.68 -12.63 1.08
N GLY A 23 -4.02 -11.75 0.13
CA GLY A 23 -5.40 -11.37 -0.15
C GLY A 23 -6.12 -12.43 -0.97
N ASP A 24 -6.71 -12.04 -2.10
CA ASP A 24 -7.53 -12.93 -2.95
C ASP A 24 -6.75 -13.84 -3.90
N ARG A 25 -5.46 -13.63 -4.04
CA ARG A 25 -4.62 -14.39 -4.97
C ARG A 25 -3.76 -15.40 -4.25
N ALA A 26 -3.79 -16.64 -4.74
CA ALA A 26 -2.81 -17.64 -4.39
C ALA A 26 -1.57 -17.41 -5.28
N ALA A 27 -0.64 -16.62 -4.80
CA ALA A 27 0.64 -16.41 -5.45
C ALA A 27 1.64 -17.49 -5.03
N GLN A 28 2.53 -17.92 -5.93
CA GLN A 28 3.55 -18.90 -5.59
C GLN A 28 4.70 -18.26 -4.81
N THR A 29 5.10 -17.07 -5.23
CA THR A 29 6.16 -16.28 -4.58
C THR A 29 5.63 -14.91 -4.22
N ILE A 30 5.56 -14.62 -2.93
CA ILE A 30 5.06 -13.34 -2.43
C ILE A 30 6.24 -12.56 -1.88
N GLY A 31 6.56 -11.42 -2.50
CA GLY A 31 7.59 -10.52 -1.98
C GLY A 31 7.02 -9.48 -1.04
N CYS A 32 5.79 -9.03 -1.29
CA CYS A 32 5.16 -8.00 -0.50
C CYS A 32 3.66 -8.24 -0.34
N VAL A 33 3.13 -7.97 0.84
CA VAL A 33 1.69 -7.92 1.12
C VAL A 33 1.36 -6.54 1.69
N TYR A 34 0.70 -5.71 0.90
CA TYR A 34 0.17 -4.42 1.36
C TYR A 34 -1.06 -4.66 2.22
N THR A 35 -0.94 -4.48 3.52
CA THR A 35 -2.04 -4.65 4.47
C THR A 35 -2.81 -3.36 4.69
N LEU A 36 -2.25 -2.22 4.31
CA LEU A 36 -2.92 -0.93 4.27
C LEU A 36 -2.24 -0.03 3.24
N SER A 37 -2.99 0.41 2.23
CA SER A 37 -2.54 1.39 1.25
C SER A 37 -3.74 2.04 0.57
N GLY A 38 -3.66 3.36 0.34
CA GLY A 38 -4.61 4.13 -0.46
C GLY A 38 -3.99 4.70 -1.73
N ILE A 39 -2.88 4.15 -2.21
CA ILE A 39 -2.16 4.63 -3.39
C ILE A 39 -2.66 3.91 -4.63
N ASP A 40 -2.80 4.64 -5.73
CA ASP A 40 -3.19 4.07 -7.03
C ASP A 40 -2.30 2.89 -7.42
N GLY A 41 -2.92 1.85 -7.96
CA GLY A 41 -2.27 0.58 -8.27
C GLY A 41 -2.11 -0.39 -7.10
N ILE A 42 -2.11 0.10 -5.85
CA ILE A 42 -2.07 -0.69 -4.61
C ILE A 42 -3.10 -0.20 -3.58
N ASP A 43 -4.24 0.34 -4.04
CA ASP A 43 -5.31 0.86 -3.21
C ASP A 43 -6.14 -0.29 -2.61
N CYS A 44 -5.97 -0.54 -1.32
CA CYS A 44 -6.61 -1.64 -0.62
C CYS A 44 -8.14 -1.49 -0.59
N GLU A 45 -8.82 -2.58 -0.89
CA GLU A 45 -10.25 -2.67 -0.64
C GLU A 45 -10.49 -2.65 0.87
N ILE A 46 -11.48 -1.86 1.29
CA ILE A 46 -11.96 -1.83 2.67
C ILE A 46 -13.46 -2.08 2.68
N TYR A 47 -13.93 -2.77 3.70
CA TYR A 47 -15.36 -3.09 3.83
C TYR A 47 -15.83 -3.14 5.27
N ASN A 48 -17.12 -2.95 5.44
CA ASN A 48 -17.82 -3.14 6.70
C ASN A 48 -19.24 -3.71 6.40
N ALA A 49 -20.09 -3.78 7.41
CA ALA A 49 -21.47 -4.30 7.25
C ALA A 49 -22.36 -3.47 6.30
N LYS A 50 -21.95 -2.23 5.96
CA LYS A 50 -22.79 -1.29 5.21
C LYS A 50 -22.26 -1.02 3.79
N GLU A 51 -20.95 -1.07 3.60
CA GLU A 51 -20.34 -0.70 2.33
C GLU A 51 -19.03 -1.46 2.07
N ARG A 52 -18.69 -1.53 0.78
CA ARG A 52 -17.41 -2.00 0.26
C ARG A 52 -16.89 -0.93 -0.71
N THR A 53 -15.65 -0.52 -0.53
CA THR A 53 -15.00 0.55 -1.30
C THR A 53 -13.49 0.39 -1.23
N THR A 54 -12.71 1.32 -1.77
CA THR A 54 -11.26 1.35 -1.56
C THR A 54 -10.90 2.40 -0.51
N LEU A 55 -9.70 2.27 0.08
CA LEU A 55 -9.23 3.21 1.11
C LEU A 55 -9.17 4.63 0.55
N HIS A 56 -8.59 4.81 -0.64
CA HIS A 56 -8.53 6.12 -1.29
C HIS A 56 -9.92 6.75 -1.45
N ARG A 57 -10.88 6.01 -2.01
CA ARG A 57 -12.25 6.53 -2.20
C ARG A 57 -12.95 6.85 -0.89
N ALA A 58 -12.73 6.06 0.15
CA ALA A 58 -13.31 6.34 1.47
C ALA A 58 -12.74 7.62 2.08
N VAL A 59 -11.43 7.83 1.93
CA VAL A 59 -10.74 9.06 2.36
C VAL A 59 -11.26 10.26 1.60
N GLN A 60 -11.34 10.22 0.28
CA GLN A 60 -11.86 11.31 -0.54
C GLN A 60 -13.32 11.65 -0.21
N LYS A 61 -14.13 10.67 0.11
CA LYS A 61 -15.53 10.85 0.48
C LYS A 61 -15.72 11.51 1.86
N ASN A 62 -14.87 11.17 2.82
CA ASN A 62 -14.97 11.67 4.19
C ASN A 62 -13.59 11.71 4.87
N PRO A 63 -12.70 12.63 4.47
CA PRO A 63 -11.34 12.71 4.99
C PRO A 63 -11.28 12.89 6.52
N SER A 64 -12.21 13.61 7.10
CA SER A 64 -12.25 13.85 8.55
C SER A 64 -12.44 12.58 9.38
N ALA A 65 -13.08 11.54 8.83
CA ALA A 65 -13.21 10.23 9.48
C ALA A 65 -11.87 9.49 9.62
N PHE A 66 -10.86 9.92 8.87
CA PHE A 66 -9.49 9.40 8.88
C PHE A 66 -8.49 10.38 9.52
N GLY A 67 -8.98 11.48 10.11
CA GLY A 67 -8.13 12.51 10.71
C GLY A 67 -7.42 13.42 9.68
N LEU A 68 -7.93 13.47 8.45
CA LEU A 68 -7.36 14.20 7.32
C LEU A 68 -8.21 15.43 6.97
N GLN A 69 -7.61 16.38 6.25
CA GLN A 69 -8.27 17.54 5.67
C GLN A 69 -8.74 17.21 4.24
N GLU A 70 -9.61 18.08 3.71
CA GLU A 70 -10.06 17.96 2.32
C GLU A 70 -8.87 18.05 1.33
N GLY A 71 -8.79 17.09 0.41
CA GLY A 71 -7.72 17.03 -0.59
C GLY A 71 -6.44 16.34 -0.11
N GLU A 72 -6.36 15.90 1.15
CA GLU A 72 -5.24 15.09 1.62
C GLU A 72 -5.43 13.62 1.25
N ASP A 73 -4.33 12.99 0.85
CA ASP A 73 -4.26 11.55 0.64
C ASP A 73 -3.96 10.82 1.95
N PHE A 74 -4.29 9.53 2.02
CA PHE A 74 -3.93 8.71 3.16
C PHE A 74 -2.41 8.53 3.22
N PRO A 75 -1.73 8.99 4.30
CA PRO A 75 -0.29 9.25 4.27
C PRO A 75 0.59 8.02 4.55
N VAL A 76 0.00 6.85 4.80
CA VAL A 76 0.74 5.68 5.28
C VAL A 76 0.46 4.45 4.42
N ILE A 77 1.54 3.72 4.10
CA ILE A 77 1.49 2.35 3.59
C ILE A 77 1.98 1.41 4.70
N ILE A 78 1.28 0.32 4.93
CA ILE A 78 1.74 -0.77 5.81
C ILE A 78 1.85 -2.01 4.94
N ALA A 79 3.05 -2.59 4.90
CA ALA A 79 3.34 -3.79 4.14
C ALA A 79 4.16 -4.79 4.96
N PHE A 80 4.04 -6.06 4.60
CA PHE A 80 4.95 -7.11 5.02
C PHE A 80 5.77 -7.56 3.81
N ASP A 81 7.08 -7.59 3.97
CA ASP A 81 7.99 -8.08 2.95
C ASP A 81 8.61 -9.41 3.37
N SER A 82 8.84 -10.29 2.41
CA SER A 82 9.52 -11.56 2.61
C SER A 82 10.44 -11.86 1.45
N CYS A 83 11.70 -12.10 1.76
CA CYS A 83 12.75 -12.24 0.78
C CYS A 83 13.43 -13.61 0.94
N ALA A 84 13.35 -14.45 -0.10
CA ALA A 84 14.15 -15.68 -0.21
C ALA A 84 15.55 -15.41 -0.80
N GLN A 85 15.72 -14.25 -1.42
CA GLN A 85 16.96 -13.78 -2.04
C GLN A 85 17.13 -12.30 -1.71
N ASP A 86 18.29 -11.73 -2.00
CA ASP A 86 18.55 -10.31 -1.84
C ASP A 86 17.56 -9.47 -2.67
N VAL A 87 16.98 -8.47 -2.05
CA VAL A 87 16.16 -7.48 -2.76
C VAL A 87 17.06 -6.56 -3.59
N SER A 88 16.49 -5.98 -4.63
CA SER A 88 17.19 -4.97 -5.42
C SER A 88 17.60 -3.78 -4.56
N PHE A 89 18.77 -3.25 -4.82
CA PHE A 89 19.16 -1.97 -4.23
C PHE A 89 18.24 -0.87 -4.76
N GLN A 90 17.60 -0.13 -3.86
CA GLN A 90 16.61 0.88 -4.21
C GLN A 90 16.95 2.22 -3.59
N ILE A 91 16.73 3.29 -4.35
CA ILE A 91 16.79 4.67 -3.89
C ILE A 91 15.42 5.29 -4.10
N HIS A 92 14.86 5.86 -3.04
CA HIS A 92 13.59 6.56 -3.11
C HIS A 92 13.78 8.07 -3.19
N PRO A 93 12.98 8.77 -4.00
CA PRO A 93 13.08 10.21 -4.13
C PRO A 93 12.62 10.93 -2.87
N THR A 94 13.26 12.05 -2.55
CA THR A 94 12.72 13.03 -1.60
C THR A 94 11.47 13.70 -2.18
N ASP A 95 10.67 14.34 -1.33
CA ASP A 95 9.49 15.11 -1.79
C ASP A 95 9.85 16.19 -2.80
N THR A 96 10.94 16.90 -2.58
CA THR A 96 11.45 17.93 -3.50
C THR A 96 11.76 17.34 -4.86
N TYR A 97 12.56 16.26 -4.91
CA TYR A 97 12.93 15.60 -6.15
C TYR A 97 11.70 15.02 -6.87
N ALA A 98 10.80 14.39 -6.12
CA ALA A 98 9.56 13.83 -6.67
C ALA A 98 8.71 14.91 -7.36
N LYS A 99 8.52 16.06 -6.72
CA LYS A 99 7.73 17.18 -7.26
C LYS A 99 8.39 17.85 -8.46
N GLU A 100 9.69 18.17 -8.36
CA GLU A 100 10.39 18.97 -9.35
C GLU A 100 10.86 18.17 -10.57
N GLN A 101 11.25 16.93 -10.40
CA GLN A 101 11.85 16.12 -11.44
C GLN A 101 10.95 15.00 -11.97
N LEU A 102 10.11 14.42 -11.11
CA LEU A 102 9.25 13.29 -11.49
C LEU A 102 7.79 13.70 -11.68
N HIS A 103 7.42 14.93 -11.32
CA HIS A 103 6.03 15.44 -11.33
C HIS A 103 5.07 14.57 -10.51
N LEU A 104 5.58 13.97 -9.43
CA LEU A 104 4.82 13.21 -8.46
C LEU A 104 4.43 14.10 -7.28
N PRO A 105 3.32 13.82 -6.60
CA PRO A 105 2.85 14.66 -5.49
C PRO A 105 3.78 14.64 -4.28
N TYR A 106 4.49 13.53 -4.05
CA TYR A 106 5.42 13.33 -2.93
C TYR A 106 6.47 12.28 -3.27
N GLY A 107 7.53 12.24 -2.48
CA GLY A 107 8.54 11.18 -2.49
C GLY A 107 8.09 9.96 -1.68
N LYS A 108 9.04 9.09 -1.33
CA LYS A 108 8.79 7.92 -0.49
C LYS A 108 9.78 7.88 0.66
N SER A 109 9.27 7.88 1.88
CA SER A 109 10.06 7.60 3.09
C SER A 109 9.68 6.23 3.62
N GLU A 110 10.67 5.41 3.93
CA GLU A 110 10.46 4.06 4.44
C GLU A 110 11.20 3.85 5.75
N ALA A 111 10.63 2.98 6.59
CA ALA A 111 11.27 2.38 7.75
C ALA A 111 10.99 0.86 7.72
N TRP A 112 12.03 0.10 8.04
CA TRP A 112 12.00 -1.36 8.06
C TRP A 112 12.08 -1.91 9.49
#